data_1e854506b3cd81cf7437611580d826c0
#
_entry.id   1e854506b3cd81cf7437611580d826c0
#
_cell.length_a   1.000
_cell.length_b   1.000
_cell.length_c   1.000
_cell.angle_alpha   90.00
_cell.angle_beta   90.00
_cell.angle_gamma   90.00
#
_symmetry.space_group_name_H-M   'P 1'
#
loop_
_entity.id
_entity.type
_entity.pdbx_description
1 polymer ?
#
loop_
_entity_poly.entity_id
_entity_poly.type
_entity_poly.pdbx_seq_one_letter_code
_entity_poly.pdbx_strand_id
1 'polypeptide(L)'
;MLFALALIPVIGLLIFIYFNDKKEKEPFGLLIALFFAGMGTTLTAIIAEFLGEFILDLIMPYDSVIKAVLLAILIVGPAEELGKYLVLRLITWKNKHFDHSYDAIVYAVFVSLGFACLENIGYVFGNGVWTALLRMFVSVPGHAFFAVFMGIFYSKAKYASLTGKKKQCALFKFLAIFVPIILHGVYDGILFGGNATDESIISGLSLILWIGYIIALFTVSFILIFKSARNDFCIVTLPDEVQTVYRPVIMGSWTCSCGALNNLNFCFKCGKQRPMHTSWYCPRCGTLSAYNFCGNCGCPRPSANAQSQSAQPQPTYTIPYQQR
;
A
#
# COMPACT_ATOMS: atom_id res chain seq x y z
N MET A 1 29.51 12.36 8.34
CA MET A 1 29.51 11.95 6.90
C MET A 1 28.79 10.62 6.71
N LEU A 2 29.23 9.51 7.29
CA LEU A 2 28.62 8.17 7.11
C LEU A 2 27.11 8.14 7.43
N PHE A 3 26.70 8.73 8.57
CA PHE A 3 25.31 8.81 8.97
C PHE A 3 24.45 9.54 7.92
N ALA A 4 24.93 10.64 7.35
CA ALA A 4 24.21 11.35 6.30
C ALA A 4 24.07 10.50 5.03
N LEU A 5 25.13 9.81 4.61
CA LEU A 5 25.10 8.90 3.46
C LEU A 5 24.11 7.74 3.68
N ALA A 6 23.98 7.24 4.90
CA ALA A 6 23.03 6.19 5.22
C ALA A 6 21.55 6.67 5.12
N LEU A 7 21.27 7.92 5.48
CA LEU A 7 19.92 8.48 5.53
C LEU A 7 19.43 9.07 4.20
N ILE A 8 20.30 9.62 3.39
CA ILE A 8 19.93 10.30 2.13
C ILE A 8 19.01 9.45 1.25
N PRO A 9 19.30 8.18 0.92
CA PRO A 9 18.43 7.39 0.05
C PRO A 9 17.07 7.11 0.69
N VAL A 10 17.04 6.89 1.99
CA VAL A 10 15.80 6.66 2.76
C VAL A 10 14.89 7.88 2.68
N ILE A 11 15.42 9.05 3.01
CA ILE A 11 14.67 10.32 2.98
C ILE A 11 14.20 10.63 1.56
N GLY A 12 15.07 10.46 0.56
CA GLY A 12 14.71 10.70 -0.84
C GLY A 12 13.53 9.85 -1.31
N LEU A 13 13.52 8.55 -0.97
CA LEU A 13 12.44 7.64 -1.35
C LEU A 13 11.16 7.89 -0.56
N LEU A 14 11.23 8.23 0.73
CA LEU A 14 10.06 8.63 1.52
C LEU A 14 9.38 9.86 0.92
N ILE A 15 10.17 10.87 0.58
CA ILE A 15 9.70 12.08 -0.09
C ILE A 15 9.08 11.73 -1.44
N PHE A 16 9.74 10.91 -2.25
CA PHE A 16 9.26 10.49 -3.56
C PHE A 16 7.88 9.79 -3.47
N ILE A 17 7.73 8.83 -2.58
CA ILE A 17 6.46 8.08 -2.41
C ILE A 17 5.36 9.01 -1.87
N TYR A 18 5.67 9.85 -0.89
CA TYR A 18 4.73 10.81 -0.32
C TYR A 18 4.19 11.78 -1.38
N PHE A 19 5.06 12.32 -2.26
CA PHE A 19 4.61 13.25 -3.30
C PHE A 19 3.88 12.59 -4.46
N ASN A 20 4.06 11.27 -4.68
CA ASN A 20 3.28 10.54 -5.69
C ASN A 20 1.86 10.20 -5.22
N ASP A 21 1.57 10.30 -3.94
CA ASP A 21 0.22 10.25 -3.40
C ASP A 21 -0.48 11.59 -3.69
N LYS A 22 -1.39 11.59 -4.68
CA LYS A 22 -2.00 12.81 -5.24
C LYS A 22 -3.43 13.04 -4.78
N LYS A 23 -4.11 12.00 -4.29
CA LYS A 23 -5.53 12.07 -3.96
C LYS A 23 -5.78 12.59 -2.56
N GLU A 24 -5.17 11.96 -1.60
CA GLU A 24 -5.25 12.33 -0.19
C GLU A 24 -3.90 12.05 0.46
N LYS A 25 -3.44 12.96 1.32
CA LYS A 25 -2.18 12.78 2.05
C LYS A 25 -2.44 12.08 3.37
N GLU A 26 -1.64 11.08 3.63
CA GLU A 26 -1.69 10.36 4.89
C GLU A 26 -1.26 11.23 6.08
N PRO A 27 -1.89 11.05 7.26
CA PRO A 27 -1.48 11.78 8.46
C PRO A 27 -0.02 11.52 8.78
N PHE A 28 0.75 12.61 8.92
CA PHE A 28 2.19 12.53 9.15
C PHE A 28 2.56 11.71 10.39
N GLY A 29 1.74 11.80 11.47
CA GLY A 29 1.91 10.99 12.67
C GLY A 29 1.79 9.48 12.42
N LEU A 30 0.90 9.06 11.51
CA LEU A 30 0.76 7.66 11.11
C LEU A 30 2.00 7.20 10.33
N LEU A 31 2.48 8.02 9.40
CA LEU A 31 3.67 7.71 8.59
C LEU A 31 4.92 7.58 9.46
N ILE A 32 5.10 8.47 10.43
CA ILE A 32 6.18 8.39 11.43
C ILE A 32 6.06 7.10 12.25
N ALA A 33 4.87 6.76 12.73
CA ALA A 33 4.65 5.54 13.50
C ALA A 33 5.01 4.28 12.70
N LEU A 34 4.63 4.24 11.42
CA LEU A 34 4.96 3.14 10.49
C LEU A 34 6.48 3.03 10.27
N PHE A 35 7.14 4.15 10.07
CA PHE A 35 8.60 4.19 9.89
C PHE A 35 9.34 3.63 11.11
N PHE A 36 9.02 4.11 12.30
CA PHE A 36 9.69 3.62 13.53
C PHE A 36 9.29 2.19 13.88
N ALA A 37 8.06 1.78 13.62
CA ALA A 37 7.66 0.38 13.76
C ALA A 37 8.46 -0.53 12.78
N GLY A 38 8.68 -0.06 11.54
CA GLY A 38 9.55 -0.71 10.58
C GLY A 38 10.99 -0.85 11.06
N MET A 39 11.57 0.21 11.64
CA MET A 39 12.90 0.12 12.29
C MET A 39 12.94 -0.96 13.38
N GLY A 40 11.88 -1.08 14.18
CA GLY A 40 11.77 -2.12 15.21
C GLY A 40 11.81 -3.54 14.66
N THR A 41 11.31 -3.76 13.43
CA THR A 41 11.33 -5.10 12.82
C THR A 41 12.72 -5.57 12.40
N THR A 42 13.69 -4.68 12.25
CA THR A 42 15.09 -5.05 11.99
C THR A 42 15.66 -5.88 13.15
N LEU A 43 15.32 -5.54 14.40
CA LEU A 43 15.78 -6.29 15.56
C LEU A 43 15.20 -7.71 15.60
N THR A 44 13.91 -7.86 15.22
CA THR A 44 13.30 -9.19 15.16
C THR A 44 13.83 -10.02 14.00
N ALA A 45 14.16 -9.39 12.87
CA ALA A 45 14.77 -10.04 11.72
C ALA A 45 16.16 -10.58 12.07
N ILE A 46 17.04 -9.78 12.68
CA ILE A 46 18.39 -10.20 13.12
C ILE A 46 18.31 -11.46 14.00
N ILE A 47 17.36 -11.50 14.96
CA ILE A 47 17.20 -12.68 15.82
C ILE A 47 16.74 -13.90 15.00
N ALA A 48 15.76 -13.72 14.11
CA ALA A 48 15.23 -14.81 13.30
C ALA A 48 16.27 -15.34 12.29
N GLU A 49 17.06 -14.46 11.69
CA GLU A 49 18.16 -14.78 10.78
C GLU A 49 19.25 -15.57 11.51
N PHE A 50 19.71 -15.09 12.66
CA PHE A 50 20.71 -15.79 13.47
C PHE A 50 20.26 -17.21 13.85
N LEU A 51 19.00 -17.36 14.31
CA LEU A 51 18.45 -18.68 14.65
C LEU A 51 18.28 -19.55 13.42
N GLY A 52 17.83 -19.00 12.31
CA GLY A 52 17.64 -19.71 11.05
C GLY A 52 18.97 -20.16 10.45
N GLU A 53 19.98 -19.30 10.44
CA GLU A 53 21.34 -19.63 10.00
C GLU A 53 21.92 -20.73 10.88
N PHE A 54 21.82 -20.62 12.20
CA PHE A 54 22.26 -21.66 13.13
C PHE A 54 21.62 -23.04 12.83
N ILE A 55 20.31 -23.08 12.56
CA ILE A 55 19.62 -24.32 12.20
C ILE A 55 20.12 -24.85 10.84
N LEU A 56 20.32 -23.94 9.86
CA LEU A 56 20.81 -24.32 8.55
C LEU A 56 22.25 -24.90 8.63
N ASP A 57 23.09 -24.35 9.50
CA ASP A 57 24.44 -24.83 9.76
C ASP A 57 24.46 -26.24 10.37
N LEU A 58 23.48 -26.58 11.22
CA LEU A 58 23.34 -27.95 11.73
C LEU A 58 22.95 -28.94 10.65
N ILE A 59 22.22 -28.53 9.63
CA ILE A 59 21.74 -29.38 8.52
C ILE A 59 22.79 -29.45 7.40
N MET A 60 23.42 -28.32 7.12
CA MET A 60 24.41 -28.13 6.05
C MET A 60 25.69 -27.53 6.64
N PRO A 61 26.56 -28.34 7.27
CA PRO A 61 27.73 -27.85 8.00
C PRO A 61 28.84 -27.28 7.10
N TYR A 62 28.76 -27.50 5.80
CA TYR A 62 29.73 -26.98 4.84
C TYR A 62 29.12 -25.83 4.03
N ASP A 63 29.93 -24.79 3.82
CA ASP A 63 29.55 -23.68 2.98
C ASP A 63 29.44 -24.09 1.52
N SER A 64 28.39 -23.63 0.87
CA SER A 64 28.13 -23.92 -0.53
C SER A 64 27.21 -22.89 -1.14
N VAL A 65 27.21 -22.74 -2.47
CA VAL A 65 26.28 -21.91 -3.22
C VAL A 65 24.83 -22.24 -2.87
N ILE A 66 24.50 -23.53 -2.74
CA ILE A 66 23.15 -24.00 -2.40
C ILE A 66 22.75 -23.51 -1.00
N LYS A 67 23.64 -23.65 0.00
CA LYS A 67 23.39 -23.16 1.37
C LYS A 67 23.14 -21.66 1.39
N ALA A 68 23.95 -20.87 0.68
CA ALA A 68 23.81 -19.42 0.58
C ALA A 68 22.47 -18.99 -0.06
N VAL A 69 22.06 -19.69 -1.12
CA VAL A 69 20.76 -19.45 -1.76
C VAL A 69 19.58 -19.85 -0.86
N LEU A 70 19.69 -20.98 -0.15
CA LEU A 70 18.66 -21.42 0.80
C LEU A 70 18.56 -20.45 1.99
N LEU A 71 19.69 -19.95 2.51
CA LEU A 71 19.71 -18.92 3.55
C LEU A 71 18.91 -17.68 3.13
N ALA A 72 19.17 -17.17 1.93
CA ALA A 72 18.48 -16.00 1.40
C ALA A 72 16.97 -16.22 1.24
N ILE A 73 16.56 -17.32 0.61
CA ILE A 73 15.16 -17.56 0.22
C ILE A 73 14.31 -18.06 1.40
N LEU A 74 14.85 -18.92 2.26
CA LEU A 74 14.09 -19.58 3.33
C LEU A 74 14.22 -18.90 4.69
N ILE A 75 15.24 -18.06 4.90
CA ILE A 75 15.52 -17.44 6.20
C ILE A 75 15.47 -15.91 6.09
N VAL A 76 16.37 -15.28 5.35
CA VAL A 76 16.50 -13.82 5.31
C VAL A 76 15.22 -13.16 4.76
N GLY A 77 14.80 -13.51 3.55
CA GLY A 77 13.59 -12.97 2.94
C GLY A 77 12.34 -13.10 3.83
N PRO A 78 12.02 -14.31 4.35
CA PRO A 78 10.91 -14.49 5.29
C PRO A 78 11.08 -13.70 6.59
N ALA A 79 12.25 -13.70 7.23
CA ALA A 79 12.48 -13.01 8.50
C ALA A 79 12.15 -11.51 8.40
N GLU A 80 12.62 -10.88 7.33
CA GLU A 80 12.41 -9.45 7.09
C GLU A 80 11.00 -9.13 6.63
N GLU A 81 10.51 -9.79 5.57
CA GLU A 81 9.24 -9.40 4.94
C GLU A 81 8.01 -9.75 5.79
N LEU A 82 8.08 -10.85 6.59
CA LEU A 82 7.02 -11.17 7.56
C LEU A 82 6.94 -10.13 8.67
N GLY A 83 8.08 -9.68 9.20
CA GLY A 83 8.13 -8.63 10.21
C GLY A 83 7.51 -7.33 9.71
N LYS A 84 7.93 -6.88 8.53
CA LYS A 84 7.39 -5.68 7.86
C LYS A 84 5.89 -5.79 7.62
N TYR A 85 5.41 -6.92 7.08
CA TYR A 85 3.98 -7.14 6.87
C TYR A 85 3.17 -7.16 8.17
N LEU A 86 3.71 -7.75 9.23
CA LEU A 86 3.02 -7.84 10.52
C LEU A 86 2.74 -6.45 11.11
N VAL A 87 3.75 -5.58 11.19
CA VAL A 87 3.58 -4.23 11.71
C VAL A 87 2.70 -3.38 10.81
N LEU A 88 2.85 -3.49 9.48
CA LEU A 88 1.95 -2.88 8.50
C LEU A 88 0.50 -3.22 8.82
N ARG A 89 0.20 -4.51 8.96
CA ARG A 89 -1.16 -5.00 9.21
C ARG A 89 -1.71 -4.58 10.58
N LEU A 90 -0.90 -4.65 11.63
CA LEU A 90 -1.33 -4.28 12.98
C LEU A 90 -1.72 -2.81 13.08
N ILE A 91 -0.97 -1.92 12.42
CA ILE A 91 -1.19 -0.47 12.50
C ILE A 91 -2.28 -0.02 11.52
N THR A 92 -2.34 -0.59 10.30
CA THR A 92 -3.15 0.01 9.23
C THR A 92 -4.43 -0.74 8.88
N TRP A 93 -4.54 -2.06 9.15
CA TRP A 93 -5.69 -2.83 8.67
C TRP A 93 -7.05 -2.30 9.12
N LYS A 94 -7.13 -1.80 10.35
CA LYS A 94 -8.35 -1.20 10.94
C LYS A 94 -8.29 0.32 11.00
N ASN A 95 -7.25 0.93 10.45
CA ASN A 95 -7.10 2.38 10.48
C ASN A 95 -8.11 3.02 9.53
N LYS A 96 -8.73 4.10 9.99
CA LYS A 96 -9.73 4.86 9.23
C LYS A 96 -9.16 5.59 8.01
N HIS A 97 -7.87 5.87 8.04
CA HIS A 97 -7.15 6.53 6.95
C HIS A 97 -6.75 5.56 5.83
N PHE A 98 -6.92 4.24 6.02
CA PHE A 98 -6.71 3.28 4.94
C PHE A 98 -7.98 3.16 4.09
N ASP A 99 -8.19 4.10 3.23
CA ASP A 99 -9.41 4.24 2.43
C ASP A 99 -9.17 4.48 0.93
N HIS A 100 -7.93 4.69 0.50
CA HIS A 100 -7.54 4.72 -0.90
C HIS A 100 -6.63 3.54 -1.26
N SER A 101 -6.63 3.20 -2.55
CA SER A 101 -5.88 2.04 -3.03
C SER A 101 -4.36 2.26 -3.00
N TYR A 102 -3.89 3.52 -3.09
CA TYR A 102 -2.49 3.88 -3.07
C TYR A 102 -1.90 3.93 -1.65
N ASP A 103 -2.74 4.18 -0.61
CA ASP A 103 -2.30 4.26 0.80
C ASP A 103 -1.50 3.03 1.23
N ALA A 104 -1.94 1.85 0.77
CA ALA A 104 -1.25 0.60 1.08
C ALA A 104 0.20 0.57 0.61
N ILE A 105 0.49 1.20 -0.55
CA ILE A 105 1.86 1.31 -1.07
C ILE A 105 2.65 2.31 -0.20
N VAL A 106 2.05 3.45 0.12
CA VAL A 106 2.65 4.45 1.01
C VAL A 106 3.02 3.82 2.35
N TYR A 107 2.07 3.14 2.99
CA TYR A 107 2.29 2.49 4.28
C TYR A 107 3.37 1.41 4.24
N ALA A 108 3.30 0.52 3.24
CA ALA A 108 4.27 -0.55 3.10
C ALA A 108 5.70 -0.02 2.87
N VAL A 109 5.85 1.01 2.04
CA VAL A 109 7.14 1.63 1.76
C VAL A 109 7.68 2.36 3.00
N PHE A 110 6.84 3.05 3.79
CA PHE A 110 7.28 3.69 5.03
C PHE A 110 7.78 2.67 6.05
N VAL A 111 7.09 1.54 6.24
CA VAL A 111 7.56 0.44 7.08
C VAL A 111 8.88 -0.11 6.57
N SER A 112 8.97 -0.41 5.28
CA SER A 112 10.15 -1.03 4.69
C SER A 112 11.37 -0.11 4.68
N LEU A 113 11.18 1.18 4.45
CA LEU A 113 12.27 2.17 4.56
C LEU A 113 12.68 2.44 6.00
N GLY A 114 11.77 2.27 6.96
CA GLY A 114 12.13 2.26 8.39
C GLY A 114 13.09 1.11 8.70
N PHE A 115 12.75 -0.10 8.27
CA PHE A 115 13.62 -1.27 8.35
C PHE A 115 14.97 -1.00 7.68
N ALA A 116 14.96 -0.64 6.40
CA ALA A 116 16.16 -0.38 5.62
C ALA A 116 17.04 0.73 6.21
N CYS A 117 16.45 1.71 6.90
CA CYS A 117 17.18 2.78 7.57
C CYS A 117 18.10 2.24 8.65
N LEU A 118 17.58 1.44 9.59
CA LEU A 118 18.38 0.89 10.69
C LEU A 118 19.41 -0.11 10.18
N GLU A 119 19.01 -0.98 9.27
CA GLU A 119 19.91 -1.91 8.60
C GLU A 119 21.05 -1.19 7.87
N ASN A 120 20.72 -0.16 7.07
CA ASN A 120 21.73 0.61 6.33
C ASN A 120 22.72 1.34 7.24
N ILE A 121 22.25 1.88 8.36
CA ILE A 121 23.13 2.46 9.37
C ILE A 121 24.14 1.39 9.86
N GLY A 122 23.68 0.20 10.22
CA GLY A 122 24.56 -0.90 10.67
C GLY A 122 25.62 -1.25 9.63
N TYR A 123 25.21 -1.48 8.37
CA TYR A 123 26.14 -1.83 7.29
C TYR A 123 27.14 -0.73 6.97
N VAL A 124 26.71 0.53 6.95
CA VAL A 124 27.58 1.67 6.61
C VAL A 124 28.63 1.91 7.69
N PHE A 125 28.26 1.77 8.98
CA PHE A 125 29.22 1.89 10.07
C PHE A 125 30.17 0.70 10.17
N GLY A 126 29.74 -0.50 9.80
CA GLY A 126 30.59 -1.69 9.76
C GLY A 126 31.55 -1.75 8.57
N ASN A 127 31.13 -1.25 7.39
CA ASN A 127 31.85 -1.49 6.12
C ASN A 127 32.26 -0.22 5.35
N GLY A 128 31.91 0.98 5.86
CA GLY A 128 32.41 2.26 5.37
C GLY A 128 31.71 2.85 4.13
N VAL A 129 32.38 3.79 3.47
CA VAL A 129 31.78 4.68 2.43
C VAL A 129 31.35 3.93 1.19
N TRP A 130 32.12 2.95 0.73
CA TRP A 130 31.78 2.19 -0.48
C TRP A 130 30.49 1.39 -0.31
N THR A 131 30.30 0.77 0.84
CA THR A 131 29.04 0.12 1.19
C THR A 131 27.89 1.11 1.23
N ALA A 132 28.12 2.31 1.78
CA ALA A 132 27.10 3.38 1.77
C ALA A 132 26.65 3.74 0.34
N LEU A 133 27.60 3.91 -0.58
CA LEU A 133 27.32 4.25 -1.98
C LEU A 133 26.58 3.10 -2.70
N LEU A 134 27.02 1.87 -2.57
CA LEU A 134 26.35 0.72 -3.18
C LEU A 134 24.91 0.59 -2.64
N ARG A 135 24.73 0.60 -1.34
CA ARG A 135 23.42 0.43 -0.70
C ARG A 135 22.47 1.60 -1.00
N MET A 136 22.99 2.80 -1.22
CA MET A 136 22.21 3.98 -1.61
C MET A 136 21.45 3.76 -2.93
N PHE A 137 22.07 3.12 -3.90
CA PHE A 137 21.49 2.94 -5.24
C PHE A 137 20.82 1.58 -5.43
N VAL A 138 21.10 0.61 -4.59
CA VAL A 138 20.70 -0.78 -4.83
C VAL A 138 19.86 -1.33 -3.67
N SER A 139 20.43 -1.47 -2.47
CA SER A 139 19.77 -2.14 -1.36
C SER A 139 18.60 -1.34 -0.77
N VAL A 140 18.81 -0.07 -0.45
CA VAL A 140 17.74 0.79 0.11
C VAL A 140 16.57 0.94 -0.86
N PRO A 141 16.77 1.22 -2.17
CA PRO A 141 15.70 1.17 -3.14
C PRO A 141 15.08 -0.22 -3.31
N GLY A 142 15.87 -1.30 -3.21
CA GLY A 142 15.37 -2.68 -3.24
C GLY A 142 14.26 -2.92 -2.21
N HIS A 143 14.51 -2.59 -0.96
CA HIS A 143 13.51 -2.69 0.12
C HIS A 143 12.24 -1.89 -0.17
N ALA A 144 12.37 -0.66 -0.67
CA ALA A 144 11.21 0.14 -1.07
C ALA A 144 10.40 -0.54 -2.17
N PHE A 145 11.06 -1.16 -3.14
CA PHE A 145 10.39 -1.80 -4.28
C PHE A 145 9.77 -3.14 -3.93
N PHE A 146 10.35 -3.94 -3.03
CA PHE A 146 9.68 -5.12 -2.48
C PHE A 146 8.36 -4.70 -1.79
N ALA A 147 8.40 -3.60 -1.03
CA ALA A 147 7.23 -3.05 -0.36
C ALA A 147 6.15 -2.53 -1.32
N VAL A 148 6.49 -2.09 -2.52
CA VAL A 148 5.48 -1.73 -3.55
C VAL A 148 4.60 -2.93 -3.89
N PHE A 149 5.19 -4.11 -4.10
CA PHE A 149 4.42 -5.34 -4.34
C PHE A 149 3.59 -5.74 -3.12
N MET A 150 4.15 -5.65 -1.91
CA MET A 150 3.42 -5.85 -0.65
C MET A 150 2.18 -4.95 -0.61
N GLY A 151 2.35 -3.65 -0.83
CA GLY A 151 1.28 -2.64 -0.80
C GLY A 151 0.18 -2.91 -1.82
N ILE A 152 0.54 -3.26 -3.06
CA ILE A 152 -0.43 -3.58 -4.11
C ILE A 152 -1.34 -4.75 -3.72
N PHE A 153 -0.77 -5.85 -3.23
CA PHE A 153 -1.57 -7.00 -2.82
C PHE A 153 -2.31 -6.73 -1.52
N TYR A 154 -1.74 -5.95 -0.61
CA TYR A 154 -2.38 -5.54 0.63
C TYR A 154 -3.62 -4.66 0.39
N SER A 155 -3.54 -3.71 -0.55
CA SER A 155 -4.68 -2.92 -1.03
C SER A 155 -5.80 -3.79 -1.60
N LYS A 156 -5.45 -4.73 -2.50
CA LYS A 156 -6.42 -5.69 -3.07
C LYS A 156 -7.07 -6.56 -2.00
N ALA A 157 -6.30 -6.96 -0.96
CA ALA A 157 -6.83 -7.71 0.16
C ALA A 157 -7.84 -6.89 0.98
N LYS A 158 -7.55 -5.60 1.22
CA LYS A 158 -8.45 -4.68 1.90
C LYS A 158 -9.75 -4.50 1.13
N TYR A 159 -9.66 -4.20 -0.17
CA TYR A 159 -10.83 -4.08 -1.04
C TYR A 159 -11.67 -5.36 -1.08
N ALA A 160 -11.04 -6.54 -1.22
CA ALA A 160 -11.72 -7.83 -1.20
C ALA A 160 -12.41 -8.10 0.16
N SER A 161 -11.81 -7.65 1.27
CA SER A 161 -12.40 -7.75 2.60
C SER A 161 -13.66 -6.89 2.72
N LEU A 162 -13.61 -5.65 2.21
CA LEU A 162 -14.73 -4.70 2.26
C LEU A 162 -15.89 -5.13 1.34
N THR A 163 -15.57 -5.81 0.23
CA THR A 163 -16.58 -6.34 -0.72
C THR A 163 -17.05 -7.77 -0.40
N GLY A 164 -16.75 -8.31 0.78
CA GLY A 164 -17.21 -9.63 1.23
C GLY A 164 -16.55 -10.83 0.52
N LYS A 165 -15.56 -10.63 -0.34
CA LYS A 165 -14.87 -11.67 -1.12
C LYS A 165 -13.79 -12.40 -0.32
N LYS A 166 -14.20 -13.17 0.69
CA LYS A 166 -13.31 -13.81 1.69
C LYS A 166 -12.15 -14.61 1.07
N LYS A 167 -12.41 -15.42 0.02
CA LYS A 167 -11.35 -16.21 -0.66
C LYS A 167 -10.31 -15.33 -1.33
N GLN A 168 -10.73 -14.27 -2.04
CA GLN A 168 -9.81 -13.32 -2.67
C GLN A 168 -9.03 -12.53 -1.63
N CYS A 169 -9.66 -12.13 -0.51
CA CYS A 169 -8.98 -11.47 0.59
C CYS A 169 -7.87 -12.35 1.17
N ALA A 170 -8.12 -13.65 1.40
CA ALA A 170 -7.12 -14.60 1.88
C ALA A 170 -5.96 -14.76 0.88
N LEU A 171 -6.29 -14.93 -0.41
CA LEU A 171 -5.28 -15.03 -1.47
C LEU A 171 -4.39 -13.78 -1.53
N PHE A 172 -5.00 -12.58 -1.54
CA PHE A 172 -4.22 -11.36 -1.64
C PHE A 172 -3.40 -11.06 -0.37
N LYS A 173 -3.84 -11.46 0.82
CA LYS A 173 -3.00 -11.43 2.03
C LYS A 173 -1.79 -12.35 1.92
N PHE A 174 -1.98 -13.55 1.39
CA PHE A 174 -0.89 -14.47 1.12
C PHE A 174 0.10 -13.88 0.11
N LEU A 175 -0.38 -13.34 -1.01
CA LEU A 175 0.46 -12.72 -2.03
C LEU A 175 1.18 -11.46 -1.53
N ALA A 176 0.59 -10.69 -0.62
CA ALA A 176 1.22 -9.53 0.01
C ALA A 176 2.44 -9.89 0.85
N ILE A 177 2.56 -11.15 1.28
CA ILE A 177 3.71 -11.69 2.00
C ILE A 177 4.63 -12.46 1.04
N PHE A 178 4.07 -13.40 0.31
CA PHE A 178 4.83 -14.35 -0.50
C PHE A 178 5.62 -13.69 -1.62
N VAL A 179 5.01 -12.73 -2.33
CA VAL A 179 5.69 -12.08 -3.47
C VAL A 179 6.90 -11.27 -3.02
N PRO A 180 6.83 -10.40 -2.00
CA PRO A 180 8.02 -9.72 -1.48
C PRO A 180 9.10 -10.68 -0.97
N ILE A 181 8.73 -11.75 -0.26
CA ILE A 181 9.70 -12.78 0.19
C ILE A 181 10.45 -13.37 -0.99
N ILE A 182 9.78 -13.75 -2.06
CA ILE A 182 10.44 -14.34 -3.23
C ILE A 182 11.31 -13.30 -3.94
N LEU A 183 10.80 -12.06 -4.12
CA LEU A 183 11.59 -11.02 -4.76
C LEU A 183 12.86 -10.70 -3.96
N HIS A 184 12.73 -10.58 -2.65
CA HIS A 184 13.86 -10.33 -1.76
C HIS A 184 14.81 -11.53 -1.72
N GLY A 185 14.31 -12.74 -1.49
CA GLY A 185 15.12 -13.94 -1.44
C GLY A 185 15.87 -14.23 -2.74
N VAL A 186 15.28 -13.91 -3.91
CA VAL A 186 15.99 -14.02 -5.21
C VAL A 186 17.08 -12.95 -5.32
N TYR A 187 16.80 -11.71 -4.90
CA TYR A 187 17.78 -10.64 -4.88
C TYR A 187 19.04 -11.03 -4.08
N ASP A 188 18.86 -11.48 -2.84
CA ASP A 188 19.95 -11.91 -1.97
C ASP A 188 20.54 -13.26 -2.39
N GLY A 189 19.70 -14.17 -2.87
CA GLY A 189 20.14 -15.50 -3.29
C GLY A 189 21.13 -15.47 -4.46
N ILE A 190 20.93 -14.58 -5.42
CA ILE A 190 21.88 -14.38 -6.53
C ILE A 190 23.18 -13.78 -5.98
N LEU A 191 23.11 -12.79 -5.09
CA LEU A 191 24.26 -12.12 -4.52
C LEU A 191 25.07 -13.06 -3.61
N PHE A 192 24.40 -13.73 -2.68
CA PHE A 192 25.02 -14.64 -1.72
C PHE A 192 25.61 -15.86 -2.43
N GLY A 193 24.87 -16.43 -3.39
CA GLY A 193 25.35 -17.55 -4.19
C GLY A 193 26.60 -17.20 -5.01
N GLY A 194 26.66 -16.02 -5.59
CA GLY A 194 27.82 -15.52 -6.31
C GLY A 194 29.06 -15.32 -5.41
N ASN A 195 28.83 -14.88 -4.16
CA ASN A 195 29.90 -14.69 -3.17
C ASN A 195 30.34 -15.98 -2.49
N ALA A 196 29.54 -17.04 -2.55
CA ALA A 196 29.82 -18.33 -1.91
C ALA A 196 30.67 -19.28 -2.80
N THR A 197 31.26 -18.77 -3.87
CA THR A 197 32.12 -19.57 -4.80
C THR A 197 33.40 -18.84 -5.12
N ASP A 198 34.49 -19.60 -5.20
CA ASP A 198 35.79 -19.10 -5.67
C ASP A 198 35.91 -19.12 -7.20
N GLU A 199 34.96 -19.73 -7.90
CA GLU A 199 34.93 -19.78 -9.36
C GLU A 199 34.57 -18.42 -9.95
N SER A 200 35.54 -17.74 -10.54
CA SER A 200 35.39 -16.39 -11.12
C SER A 200 34.33 -16.31 -12.20
N ILE A 201 34.10 -17.39 -12.95
CA ILE A 201 33.03 -17.43 -13.99
C ILE A 201 31.64 -17.41 -13.34
N ILE A 202 31.41 -18.22 -12.30
CA ILE A 202 30.10 -18.28 -11.61
C ILE A 202 29.83 -16.97 -10.89
N SER A 203 30.84 -16.44 -10.18
CA SER A 203 30.72 -15.14 -9.50
C SER A 203 30.41 -14.00 -10.50
N GLY A 204 31.10 -13.97 -11.65
CA GLY A 204 30.85 -13.00 -12.71
C GLY A 204 29.46 -13.11 -13.34
N LEU A 205 28.99 -14.34 -13.60
CA LEU A 205 27.62 -14.58 -14.10
C LEU A 205 26.55 -14.16 -13.09
N SER A 206 26.76 -14.47 -11.80
CA SER A 206 25.87 -14.05 -10.72
C SER A 206 25.76 -12.53 -10.65
N LEU A 207 26.85 -11.80 -10.77
CA LEU A 207 26.85 -10.33 -10.79
C LEU A 207 26.05 -9.79 -11.97
N ILE A 208 26.22 -10.32 -13.17
CA ILE A 208 25.46 -9.92 -14.36
C ILE A 208 23.96 -10.19 -14.17
N LEU A 209 23.60 -11.37 -13.67
CA LEU A 209 22.22 -11.74 -13.37
C LEU A 209 21.60 -10.82 -12.32
N TRP A 210 22.34 -10.49 -11.26
CA TRP A 210 21.92 -9.61 -10.21
C TRP A 210 21.66 -8.18 -10.71
N ILE A 211 22.56 -7.63 -11.52
CA ILE A 211 22.37 -6.33 -12.15
C ILE A 211 21.12 -6.34 -13.05
N GLY A 212 20.95 -7.36 -13.89
CA GLY A 212 19.76 -7.53 -14.72
C GLY A 212 18.48 -7.61 -13.90
N TYR A 213 18.51 -8.34 -12.79
CA TYR A 213 17.40 -8.45 -11.86
C TYR A 213 17.02 -7.10 -11.23
N ILE A 214 18.01 -6.32 -10.77
CA ILE A 214 17.80 -5.00 -10.19
C ILE A 214 17.15 -4.05 -11.22
N ILE A 215 17.69 -4.01 -12.44
CA ILE A 215 17.12 -3.17 -13.51
C ILE A 215 15.67 -3.54 -13.79
N ALA A 216 15.35 -4.83 -13.87
CA ALA A 216 13.99 -5.30 -14.07
C ALA A 216 13.07 -4.92 -12.89
N LEU A 217 13.51 -5.20 -11.65
CA LEU A 217 12.77 -4.90 -10.43
C LEU A 217 12.45 -3.40 -10.33
N PHE A 218 13.44 -2.54 -10.54
CA PHE A 218 13.29 -1.09 -10.45
C PHE A 218 12.36 -0.58 -11.53
N THR A 219 12.55 -1.01 -12.78
CA THR A 219 11.69 -0.60 -13.91
C THR A 219 10.24 -0.96 -13.65
N VAL A 220 9.97 -2.21 -13.26
CA VAL A 220 8.60 -2.68 -12.98
C VAL A 220 8.02 -1.93 -11.79
N SER A 221 8.80 -1.72 -10.72
CA SER A 221 8.32 -1.01 -9.53
C SER A 221 7.97 0.44 -9.82
N PHE A 222 8.78 1.18 -10.59
CA PHE A 222 8.44 2.54 -11.02
C PHE A 222 7.16 2.57 -11.84
N ILE A 223 7.01 1.65 -12.82
CA ILE A 223 5.77 1.55 -13.61
C ILE A 223 4.58 1.31 -12.69
N LEU A 224 4.70 0.41 -11.71
CA LEU A 224 3.63 0.09 -10.78
C LEU A 224 3.28 1.27 -9.86
N ILE A 225 4.27 2.00 -9.34
CA ILE A 225 4.07 3.20 -8.52
C ILE A 225 3.26 4.24 -9.30
N PHE A 226 3.73 4.63 -10.48
CA PHE A 226 3.05 5.65 -11.29
C PHE A 226 1.66 5.20 -11.75
N LYS A 227 1.51 3.93 -12.14
CA LYS A 227 0.21 3.36 -12.53
C LYS A 227 -0.76 3.34 -11.36
N SER A 228 -0.31 2.93 -10.17
CA SER A 228 -1.15 2.88 -8.97
C SER A 228 -1.55 4.27 -8.50
N ALA A 229 -0.61 5.24 -8.47
CA ALA A 229 -0.90 6.63 -8.11
C ALA A 229 -1.86 7.30 -9.10
N ARG A 230 -1.75 6.99 -10.40
CA ARG A 230 -2.66 7.52 -11.43
C ARG A 230 -4.06 6.92 -11.34
N ASN A 231 -4.16 5.64 -11.02
CA ASN A 231 -5.41 4.89 -10.96
C ASN A 231 -5.92 4.72 -9.53
N ASP A 232 -5.48 5.56 -8.63
CA ASP A 232 -5.89 5.53 -7.24
C ASP A 232 -7.39 5.80 -7.08
N PHE A 233 -8.05 5.05 -6.20
CA PHE A 233 -9.48 5.13 -5.95
C PHE A 233 -9.80 4.85 -4.48
N CYS A 234 -10.90 5.41 -3.98
CA CYS A 234 -11.42 5.12 -2.66
C CYS A 234 -11.89 3.66 -2.59
N ILE A 235 -11.29 2.86 -1.69
CA ILE A 235 -11.59 1.43 -1.52
C ILE A 235 -12.71 1.15 -0.52
N VAL A 236 -13.14 2.15 0.23
CA VAL A 236 -14.25 2.02 1.18
C VAL A 236 -15.54 1.99 0.40
N THR A 237 -16.14 0.82 0.30
CA THR A 237 -17.48 0.64 -0.27
C THR A 237 -18.51 0.67 0.84
N LEU A 238 -19.65 1.28 0.56
CA LEU A 238 -20.80 1.17 1.44
C LEU A 238 -21.29 -0.29 1.46
N PRO A 239 -21.75 -0.81 2.61
CA PRO A 239 -22.54 -2.04 2.65
C PRO A 239 -23.69 -1.96 1.64
N ASP A 240 -24.07 -3.11 1.03
CA ASP A 240 -25.12 -3.14 0.01
C ASP A 240 -26.45 -2.52 0.49
N GLU A 241 -26.76 -2.64 1.77
CA GLU A 241 -27.91 -1.98 2.39
C GLU A 241 -27.84 -0.44 2.31
N VAL A 242 -26.64 0.14 2.40
CA VAL A 242 -26.44 1.59 2.28
C VAL A 242 -26.38 1.98 0.80
N GLN A 243 -25.91 1.10 -0.09
CA GLN A 243 -25.97 1.33 -1.54
C GLN A 243 -27.39 1.34 -2.07
N THR A 244 -28.31 0.56 -1.50
CA THR A 244 -29.71 0.56 -1.87
C THR A 244 -30.45 1.82 -1.41
N VAL A 245 -30.03 2.42 -0.31
CA VAL A 245 -30.52 3.75 0.14
C VAL A 245 -29.95 4.89 -0.73
N TYR A 246 -28.81 4.66 -1.38
CA TYR A 246 -28.13 5.55 -2.33
C TYR A 246 -28.60 5.40 -3.76
N ARG A 247 -29.85 5.08 -3.99
CA ARG A 247 -30.43 5.52 -5.25
C ARG A 247 -30.27 7.05 -5.30
N PRO A 248 -29.64 7.62 -6.36
CA PRO A 248 -29.78 9.04 -6.57
C PRO A 248 -31.28 9.28 -6.48
N VAL A 249 -31.68 10.12 -5.55
CA VAL A 249 -33.01 10.71 -5.64
C VAL A 249 -33.03 11.25 -7.07
N ILE A 250 -33.71 10.55 -7.95
CA ILE A 250 -34.02 11.05 -9.30
C ILE A 250 -34.45 12.45 -9.01
N MET A 251 -33.74 13.41 -9.54
CA MET A 251 -33.87 14.81 -9.18
C MET A 251 -35.34 15.17 -9.21
N GLY A 252 -36.02 15.01 -8.07
CA GLY A 252 -37.40 15.28 -7.94
C GLY A 252 -37.64 16.75 -8.31
N SER A 253 -38.78 17.06 -8.83
CA SER A 253 -39.20 18.42 -9.06
C SER A 253 -38.90 19.27 -7.83
N TRP A 254 -38.33 20.45 -8.02
CA TRP A 254 -38.07 21.42 -6.96
C TRP A 254 -38.92 22.67 -7.22
N THR A 255 -39.39 23.26 -6.15
CA THR A 255 -40.18 24.49 -6.24
C THR A 255 -39.26 25.70 -6.10
N CYS A 256 -39.22 26.52 -7.13
CA CYS A 256 -38.48 27.79 -7.11
C CYS A 256 -39.17 28.79 -6.14
N SER A 257 -38.38 29.73 -5.61
CA SER A 257 -38.95 30.84 -4.81
C SER A 257 -39.99 31.70 -5.56
N CYS A 258 -40.11 31.60 -6.89
CA CYS A 258 -41.16 32.19 -7.71
C CYS A 258 -42.45 31.34 -7.83
N GLY A 259 -42.50 30.19 -7.12
CA GLY A 259 -43.64 29.27 -7.13
C GLY A 259 -43.65 28.25 -8.29
N ALA A 260 -42.72 28.31 -9.23
CA ALA A 260 -42.67 27.38 -10.36
C ALA A 260 -42.05 26.03 -9.95
N LEU A 261 -42.70 24.92 -10.35
CA LEU A 261 -42.20 23.56 -10.19
C LEU A 261 -41.24 23.25 -11.34
N ASN A 262 -40.03 22.80 -11.04
CA ASN A 262 -38.95 22.59 -12.03
C ASN A 262 -38.33 21.22 -11.88
N ASN A 263 -37.89 20.63 -13.01
CA ASN A 263 -37.16 19.37 -13.09
C ASN A 263 -35.71 19.58 -13.53
N LEU A 264 -35.29 20.79 -13.86
CA LEU A 264 -33.98 21.16 -14.38
C LEU A 264 -33.18 21.99 -13.36
N ASN A 265 -31.89 22.22 -13.66
CA ASN A 265 -30.99 22.97 -12.79
C ASN A 265 -31.31 24.47 -12.71
N PHE A 266 -32.14 24.98 -13.59
CA PHE A 266 -32.59 26.36 -13.60
C PHE A 266 -34.11 26.42 -13.68
N CYS A 267 -34.70 27.41 -13.03
CA CYS A 267 -36.13 27.67 -13.12
C CYS A 267 -36.49 28.16 -14.52
N PHE A 268 -37.40 27.46 -15.20
CA PHE A 268 -37.84 27.84 -16.55
C PHE A 268 -38.59 29.17 -16.58
N LYS A 269 -39.17 29.60 -15.43
CA LYS A 269 -39.96 30.83 -15.34
C LYS A 269 -39.11 32.06 -15.04
N CYS A 270 -38.09 31.97 -14.20
CA CYS A 270 -37.31 33.13 -13.74
C CYS A 270 -35.78 32.96 -13.89
N GLY A 271 -35.29 31.86 -14.46
CA GLY A 271 -33.87 31.62 -14.66
C GLY A 271 -33.08 31.34 -13.38
N LYS A 272 -33.68 31.35 -12.19
CA LYS A 272 -32.98 31.14 -10.93
C LYS A 272 -32.44 29.73 -10.83
N GLN A 273 -31.17 29.60 -10.46
CA GLN A 273 -30.51 28.31 -10.29
C GLN A 273 -31.16 27.51 -9.14
N ARG A 274 -31.29 26.21 -9.32
CA ARG A 274 -31.72 25.28 -8.28
C ARG A 274 -30.83 25.42 -7.06
N PRO A 275 -31.40 25.54 -5.84
CA PRO A 275 -30.62 25.51 -4.62
C PRO A 275 -29.82 24.19 -4.56
N MET A 276 -28.51 24.28 -4.53
CA MET A 276 -27.63 23.10 -4.37
C MET A 276 -27.69 22.63 -2.92
N HIS A 277 -28.77 21.98 -2.52
CA HIS A 277 -28.92 21.28 -1.26
C HIS A 277 -29.23 19.81 -1.52
N THR A 278 -28.38 19.12 -2.25
CA THR A 278 -28.40 17.67 -2.27
C THR A 278 -27.35 17.19 -1.28
N SER A 279 -27.75 17.04 -0.02
CA SER A 279 -26.97 16.31 0.95
C SER A 279 -26.75 14.88 0.44
N TRP A 280 -25.53 14.38 0.62
CA TRP A 280 -25.14 13.02 0.27
C TRP A 280 -24.48 12.39 1.49
N TYR A 281 -24.62 11.11 1.66
CA TYR A 281 -23.94 10.43 2.74
C TYR A 281 -22.55 10.01 2.28
N CYS A 282 -21.57 10.17 3.08
CA CYS A 282 -20.20 9.82 2.75
C CYS A 282 -20.03 8.31 2.67
N PRO A 283 -19.52 7.76 1.56
CA PRO A 283 -19.24 6.34 1.46
C PRO A 283 -18.18 5.84 2.45
N ARG A 284 -17.39 6.75 2.99
CA ARG A 284 -16.32 6.44 3.93
C ARG A 284 -16.77 6.32 5.39
N CYS A 285 -17.64 7.20 5.84
CA CYS A 285 -17.99 7.30 7.26
C CYS A 285 -19.48 7.39 7.55
N GLY A 286 -20.35 7.29 6.52
CA GLY A 286 -21.80 7.40 6.67
C GLY A 286 -22.33 8.79 7.01
N THR A 287 -21.45 9.80 7.17
CA THR A 287 -21.86 11.17 7.55
C THR A 287 -22.61 11.85 6.41
N LEU A 288 -23.74 12.47 6.72
CA LEU A 288 -24.49 13.32 5.79
C LEU A 288 -23.69 14.59 5.48
N SER A 289 -23.38 14.83 4.21
CA SER A 289 -22.61 16.00 3.74
C SER A 289 -23.38 16.78 2.67
N ALA A 290 -23.33 18.10 2.73
CA ALA A 290 -23.91 19.01 1.74
C ALA A 290 -22.86 19.56 0.76
N TYR A 291 -21.58 19.26 0.96
CA TYR A 291 -20.46 19.81 0.20
C TYR A 291 -19.88 18.79 -0.75
N ASN A 292 -18.93 19.20 -1.60
CA ASN A 292 -18.22 18.32 -2.54
C ASN A 292 -17.29 17.32 -1.84
N PHE A 293 -16.99 17.54 -0.56
CA PHE A 293 -16.21 16.66 0.30
C PHE A 293 -16.97 16.41 1.60
N CYS A 294 -16.78 15.24 2.18
CA CYS A 294 -17.33 14.92 3.49
C CYS A 294 -16.66 15.77 4.58
N GLY A 295 -17.44 16.53 5.33
CA GLY A 295 -16.93 17.40 6.40
C GLY A 295 -16.30 16.64 7.58
N ASN A 296 -16.56 15.32 7.70
CA ASN A 296 -16.01 14.49 8.77
C ASN A 296 -14.72 13.74 8.38
N CYS A 297 -14.59 13.33 7.12
CA CYS A 297 -13.48 12.45 6.72
C CYS A 297 -12.80 12.88 5.39
N GLY A 298 -13.22 13.98 4.76
CA GLY A 298 -12.60 14.50 3.55
C GLY A 298 -12.90 13.72 2.26
N CYS A 299 -13.59 12.57 2.33
CA CYS A 299 -13.89 11.77 1.13
C CYS A 299 -14.67 12.61 0.09
N PRO A 300 -14.23 12.65 -1.19
CA PRO A 300 -14.93 13.42 -2.21
C PRO A 300 -16.32 12.84 -2.50
N ARG A 301 -17.24 13.71 -2.92
CA ARG A 301 -18.56 13.32 -3.36
C ARG A 301 -18.46 12.40 -4.58
N PRO A 302 -19.15 11.23 -4.62
CA PRO A 302 -19.16 10.35 -5.78
C PRO A 302 -19.67 11.11 -7.03
N SER A 303 -18.94 11.02 -8.15
CA SER A 303 -19.35 11.64 -9.40
C SER A 303 -20.58 10.95 -9.99
N ALA A 304 -21.52 11.73 -10.52
CA ALA A 304 -22.78 11.24 -11.08
C ALA A 304 -22.63 10.26 -12.27
N ASN A 305 -21.46 10.20 -12.91
CA ASN A 305 -21.19 9.33 -14.06
C ASN A 305 -20.92 7.85 -13.73
N ALA A 306 -20.81 7.48 -12.44
CA ALA A 306 -20.71 6.08 -12.04
C ALA A 306 -22.07 5.37 -11.89
N GLN A 307 -23.17 6.06 -12.13
CA GLN A 307 -24.52 5.61 -11.76
C GLN A 307 -25.45 5.25 -12.93
N SER A 308 -25.00 5.25 -14.18
CA SER A 308 -25.90 5.04 -15.33
C SER A 308 -26.08 3.60 -15.81
N GLN A 309 -25.65 2.59 -15.06
CA GLN A 309 -25.81 1.19 -15.48
C GLN A 309 -26.44 0.31 -14.40
N SER A 310 -27.65 0.58 -13.94
CA SER A 310 -28.59 -0.45 -13.47
C SER A 310 -29.85 0.15 -12.83
N ALA A 311 -30.85 0.46 -13.63
CA ALA A 311 -32.19 0.79 -13.15
C ALA A 311 -33.16 -0.35 -13.46
N GLN A 312 -33.47 -1.19 -12.47
CA GLN A 312 -34.70 -2.01 -12.46
C GLN A 312 -35.56 -1.62 -11.24
N PRO A 313 -36.90 -1.56 -11.36
CA PRO A 313 -37.77 -1.12 -10.29
C PRO A 313 -38.01 -2.19 -9.24
N GLN A 314 -37.97 -1.82 -7.95
CA GLN A 314 -38.35 -2.68 -6.83
C GLN A 314 -39.39 -2.06 -5.93
N PRO A 315 -40.17 -2.86 -5.17
CA PRO A 315 -41.39 -2.48 -4.52
C PRO A 315 -41.19 -1.68 -3.22
N THR A 316 -42.17 -0.81 -2.95
CA THR A 316 -42.31 0.01 -1.75
C THR A 316 -42.55 -0.82 -0.51
N TYR A 317 -41.67 -0.70 0.50
CA TYR A 317 -41.93 -1.15 1.88
C TYR A 317 -42.17 0.06 2.78
N THR A 318 -43.34 0.09 3.42
CA THR A 318 -43.70 1.02 4.49
C THR A 318 -43.21 0.44 5.82
N ILE A 319 -42.46 1.23 6.58
CA ILE A 319 -42.00 0.89 7.93
C ILE A 319 -43.09 1.31 8.92
N PRO A 320 -43.54 0.42 9.83
CA PRO A 320 -44.40 0.82 10.94
C PRO A 320 -43.59 1.56 12.03
N TYR A 321 -44.08 2.71 12.41
CA TYR A 321 -43.61 3.47 13.57
C TYR A 321 -43.92 2.68 14.85
N GLN A 322 -42.94 2.27 15.62
CA GLN A 322 -43.15 1.84 17.03
C GLN A 322 -42.61 2.93 17.95
N GLN A 323 -43.58 3.54 18.66
CA GLN A 323 -43.34 4.32 19.86
C GLN A 323 -42.86 3.39 20.99
N ARG A 324 -41.70 3.66 21.58
CA ARG A 324 -41.48 3.73 23.05
C ARG A 324 -40.10 4.34 23.31
#